data_d684a8f33f2b5dde6b990a986098a2f7
#
_entry.id   d684a8f33f2b5dde6b990a986098a2f7
#
_cell.length_a   1.000
_cell.length_b   1.000
_cell.length_c   1.000
_cell.angle_alpha   90.00
_cell.angle_beta   90.00
_cell.angle_gamma   90.00
#
_symmetry.space_group_name_H-M   'P 1'
#
loop_
_entity.id
_entity.type
_entity.pdbx_description
1 polymer ?
#
loop_
_entity_poly.entity_id
_entity_poly.type
_entity_poly.pdbx_seq_one_letter_code
_entity_poly.pdbx_strand_id
1 'polypeptide(L)'
;MTKCGVFICKVLRILLTQLNKMEEFKRTEIASLGEFGLIDHLTKHVEVKNDSTLKGIGDDAAVLDYKEKQVLVTTDLLLEGIHFDLTYVPLKHLGYKSAVVNFSDIYAMNGQPKQITVSLGISKRFSVEDLEQLYAGIQLACDVYHVDLIGGDTSASLTGLAISITCIGEANKEKIVYRNGARENDLICVSGDLGAAYMGLQLLEREKKVFAGEKNFQPAFEGREYL
;
A
#
# COMPACT_ATOMS: atom_id res chain seq x y z
N MET A 1 27.90 35.94 37.60
CA MET A 1 27.35 35.34 36.37
C MET A 1 26.61 34.06 36.77
N THR A 2 25.30 34.09 36.76
CA THR A 2 24.43 33.15 37.43
C THR A 2 24.32 31.83 36.68
N LYS A 3 24.32 30.70 37.43
CA LYS A 3 24.17 29.30 36.91
C LYS A 3 22.98 29.08 35.95
N CYS A 4 22.04 30.02 35.93
CA CYS A 4 20.84 29.97 35.04
C CYS A 4 21.16 30.23 33.56
N GLY A 5 22.11 31.16 33.27
CA GLY A 5 22.47 31.49 31.88
C GLY A 5 23.21 30.35 31.14
N VAL A 6 23.97 29.53 31.88
CA VAL A 6 24.68 28.37 31.29
C VAL A 6 23.76 27.22 30.97
N PHE A 7 22.67 27.05 31.76
CA PHE A 7 21.67 26.01 31.54
C PHE A 7 20.81 26.30 30.30
N ILE A 8 20.36 27.54 30.14
CA ILE A 8 19.57 27.99 28.97
C ILE A 8 20.41 27.85 27.69
N CYS A 9 21.70 28.19 27.72
CA CYS A 9 22.58 28.06 26.56
C CYS A 9 22.84 26.61 26.18
N LYS A 10 22.90 25.66 27.15
CA LYS A 10 23.00 24.22 26.87
C LYS A 10 21.71 23.65 26.27
N VAL A 11 20.55 24.03 26.79
CA VAL A 11 19.25 23.57 26.27
C VAL A 11 19.02 24.14 24.87
N LEU A 12 19.31 25.40 24.60
CA LEU A 12 19.25 25.98 23.24
C LEU A 12 20.21 25.27 22.27
N ARG A 13 21.42 24.90 22.73
CA ARG A 13 22.37 24.18 21.87
C ARG A 13 21.92 22.75 21.55
N ILE A 14 21.28 22.07 22.50
CA ILE A 14 20.70 20.73 22.29
C ILE A 14 19.51 20.84 21.33
N LEU A 15 18.61 21.81 21.50
CA LEU A 15 17.49 22.07 20.60
C LEU A 15 17.95 22.48 19.20
N LEU A 16 18.98 23.32 19.06
CA LEU A 16 19.57 23.66 17.77
C LEU A 16 20.27 22.46 17.13
N THR A 17 20.89 21.56 17.91
CA THR A 17 21.51 20.35 17.39
C THR A 17 20.44 19.30 16.99
N GLN A 18 19.29 19.29 17.65
CA GLN A 18 18.14 18.45 17.24
C GLN A 18 17.39 19.04 16.04
N LEU A 19 17.28 20.36 15.92
CA LEU A 19 16.73 21.04 14.74
C LEU A 19 17.63 20.88 13.50
N ASN A 20 18.95 20.86 13.66
CA ASN A 20 19.90 20.56 12.58
C ASN A 20 20.00 19.05 12.25
N LYS A 21 19.34 18.17 13.03
CA LYS A 21 19.10 16.75 12.75
C LYS A 21 17.71 16.47 12.19
N MET A 22 16.94 17.48 11.81
CA MET A 22 15.87 17.27 10.83
C MET A 22 16.60 16.83 9.56
N GLU A 23 16.60 15.53 9.29
CA GLU A 23 17.06 14.95 8.04
C GLU A 23 16.48 15.81 6.92
N GLU A 24 17.34 16.42 6.13
CA GLU A 24 16.93 17.10 4.91
C GLU A 24 16.09 16.11 4.16
N PHE A 25 14.79 16.39 4.01
CA PHE A 25 13.85 15.48 3.34
C PHE A 25 14.35 15.39 1.90
N LYS A 26 15.11 14.34 1.63
CA LYS A 26 15.69 14.11 0.32
C LYS A 26 14.54 13.87 -0.65
N ARG A 27 14.40 14.74 -1.62
CA ARG A 27 13.46 14.58 -2.72
C ARG A 27 14.24 14.27 -3.98
N THR A 28 14.01 13.09 -4.54
CA THR A 28 14.57 12.69 -5.83
C THR A 28 13.46 12.78 -6.90
N GLU A 29 13.71 13.56 -7.93
CA GLU A 29 12.77 13.68 -9.05
C GLU A 29 12.76 12.37 -9.85
N ILE A 30 11.58 11.84 -10.14
CA ILE A 30 11.39 10.59 -10.91
C ILE A 30 12.11 10.67 -12.26
N ALA A 31 12.04 11.81 -12.92
CA ALA A 31 12.69 12.03 -14.21
C ALA A 31 14.23 11.82 -14.19
N SER A 32 14.88 11.89 -13.01
CA SER A 32 16.33 11.66 -12.89
C SER A 32 16.72 10.19 -13.04
N LEU A 33 15.79 9.25 -12.75
CA LEU A 33 16.02 7.81 -12.91
C LEU A 33 15.56 7.29 -14.28
N GLY A 34 14.61 7.96 -14.92
CA GLY A 34 13.90 7.43 -16.06
C GLY A 34 13.00 6.25 -15.70
N GLU A 35 12.32 5.67 -16.70
CA GLU A 35 11.38 4.57 -16.49
C GLU A 35 12.06 3.30 -15.95
N PHE A 36 13.03 2.76 -16.69
CA PHE A 36 13.71 1.52 -16.28
C PHE A 36 14.50 1.68 -14.98
N GLY A 37 15.17 2.81 -14.78
CA GLY A 37 15.90 3.09 -13.54
C GLY A 37 14.98 3.20 -12.33
N LEU A 38 13.76 3.72 -12.48
CA LEU A 38 12.74 3.74 -11.43
C LEU A 38 12.26 2.32 -11.10
N ILE A 39 11.93 1.52 -12.12
CA ILE A 39 11.50 0.12 -11.94
C ILE A 39 12.58 -0.66 -11.17
N ASP A 40 13.82 -0.63 -11.65
CA ASP A 40 14.95 -1.31 -11.00
C ASP A 40 15.13 -0.84 -9.54
N HIS A 41 15.03 0.47 -9.30
CA HIS A 41 15.18 1.04 -7.96
C HIS A 41 14.11 0.55 -6.98
N LEU A 42 12.84 0.52 -7.41
CA LEU A 42 11.70 0.11 -6.58
C LEU A 42 11.65 -1.40 -6.34
N THR A 43 12.14 -2.20 -7.30
CA THR A 43 12.00 -3.67 -7.27
C THR A 43 13.28 -4.43 -6.92
N LYS A 44 14.40 -3.73 -6.66
CA LYS A 44 15.72 -4.34 -6.36
C LYS A 44 15.73 -5.32 -5.17
N HIS A 45 14.73 -5.26 -4.30
CA HIS A 45 14.61 -6.12 -3.12
C HIS A 45 13.50 -7.17 -3.26
N VAL A 46 12.85 -7.24 -4.43
CA VAL A 46 11.78 -8.20 -4.68
C VAL A 46 12.37 -9.58 -4.92
N GLU A 47 11.94 -10.57 -4.14
CA GLU A 47 12.34 -11.96 -4.25
C GLU A 47 11.13 -12.83 -4.66
N VAL A 48 11.35 -13.77 -5.58
CA VAL A 48 10.35 -14.78 -5.95
C VAL A 48 10.22 -15.79 -4.82
N LYS A 49 8.99 -16.10 -4.41
CA LYS A 49 8.66 -16.98 -3.27
C LYS A 49 7.88 -18.23 -3.67
N ASN A 50 7.26 -18.21 -4.85
CA ASN A 50 6.37 -19.28 -5.30
C ASN A 50 7.00 -20.08 -6.45
N ASP A 51 6.97 -21.41 -6.36
CA ASP A 51 7.49 -22.32 -7.39
C ASP A 51 6.74 -22.18 -8.73
N SER A 52 5.50 -21.66 -8.70
CA SER A 52 4.73 -21.36 -9.91
C SER A 52 5.25 -20.12 -10.67
N THR A 53 6.13 -19.33 -10.09
CA THR A 53 6.77 -18.18 -10.75
C THR A 53 8.10 -18.62 -11.34
N LEU A 54 8.14 -18.95 -12.63
CA LEU A 54 9.37 -19.33 -13.32
C LEU A 54 10.25 -18.10 -13.63
N LYS A 55 9.63 -16.98 -14.00
CA LYS A 55 10.28 -15.69 -14.22
C LYS A 55 9.34 -14.55 -13.81
N GLY A 56 9.82 -13.64 -12.95
CA GLY A 56 9.12 -12.44 -12.55
C GLY A 56 9.59 -11.19 -13.30
N ILE A 57 9.83 -10.10 -12.55
CA ILE A 57 10.22 -8.78 -13.08
C ILE A 57 11.51 -8.85 -13.89
N GLY A 58 11.63 -8.02 -14.94
CA GLY A 58 12.85 -7.83 -15.74
C GLY A 58 12.78 -8.37 -17.16
N ASP A 59 11.57 -8.61 -17.69
CA ASP A 59 11.31 -8.93 -19.10
C ASP A 59 9.94 -8.38 -19.50
N ASP A 60 9.55 -8.51 -20.78
CA ASP A 60 8.26 -8.03 -21.30
C ASP A 60 7.06 -8.70 -20.65
N ALA A 61 7.22 -9.94 -20.15
CA ALA A 61 6.17 -10.65 -19.42
C ALA A 61 6.75 -11.60 -18.36
N ALA A 62 5.98 -11.84 -17.30
CA ALA A 62 6.25 -12.90 -16.34
C ALA A 62 5.90 -14.28 -16.90
N VAL A 63 6.60 -15.34 -16.45
CA VAL A 63 6.33 -16.72 -16.83
C VAL A 63 5.86 -17.50 -15.61
N LEU A 64 4.64 -18.08 -15.71
CA LEU A 64 3.98 -18.79 -14.62
C LEU A 64 3.63 -20.22 -15.06
N ASP A 65 3.75 -21.18 -14.13
CA ASP A 65 3.36 -22.59 -14.34
C ASP A 65 2.45 -23.07 -13.20
N TYR A 66 1.17 -23.30 -13.49
CA TYR A 66 0.16 -23.78 -12.52
C TYR A 66 -0.17 -25.26 -12.63
N LYS A 67 0.34 -25.96 -13.63
CA LYS A 67 0.11 -27.40 -13.88
C LYS A 67 -1.38 -27.75 -13.90
N GLU A 68 -1.84 -28.57 -12.93
CA GLU A 68 -3.22 -29.10 -12.88
C GLU A 68 -4.20 -28.26 -12.06
N LYS A 69 -3.77 -27.14 -11.47
CA LYS A 69 -4.64 -26.29 -10.64
C LYS A 69 -5.45 -25.30 -11.47
N GLN A 70 -6.60 -24.88 -10.94
CA GLN A 70 -7.38 -23.78 -11.52
C GLN A 70 -6.75 -22.45 -11.15
N VAL A 71 -6.66 -21.54 -12.10
CA VAL A 71 -6.16 -20.17 -11.91
C VAL A 71 -7.32 -19.24 -11.60
N LEU A 72 -7.21 -18.46 -10.54
CA LEU A 72 -8.11 -17.38 -10.19
C LEU A 72 -7.41 -16.05 -10.50
N VAL A 73 -8.13 -15.12 -11.11
CA VAL A 73 -7.60 -13.79 -11.46
C VAL A 73 -8.59 -12.74 -11.01
N THR A 74 -8.12 -11.74 -10.29
CA THR A 74 -8.87 -10.55 -9.90
C THR A 74 -8.06 -9.30 -10.14
N THR A 75 -8.72 -8.15 -10.25
CA THR A 75 -8.06 -6.84 -10.36
C THR A 75 -8.91 -5.75 -9.74
N ASP A 76 -8.26 -4.89 -8.94
CA ASP A 76 -8.84 -3.68 -8.40
C ASP A 76 -8.14 -2.44 -8.95
N LEU A 77 -8.92 -1.36 -9.09
CA LEU A 77 -8.43 -0.04 -9.45
C LEU A 77 -8.75 0.95 -8.32
N LEU A 78 -7.72 1.52 -7.73
CA LEU A 78 -7.83 2.55 -6.70
C LEU A 78 -7.45 3.92 -7.27
N LEU A 79 -8.37 4.89 -7.16
CA LEU A 79 -8.20 6.25 -7.64
C LEU A 79 -8.16 7.22 -6.47
N GLU A 80 -7.20 8.13 -6.49
CA GLU A 80 -7.12 9.22 -5.53
C GLU A 80 -8.36 10.12 -5.56
N GLY A 81 -8.83 10.51 -4.38
CA GLY A 81 -10.05 11.29 -4.21
C GLY A 81 -11.35 10.46 -4.28
N ILE A 82 -11.28 9.18 -4.70
CA ILE A 82 -12.42 8.25 -4.74
C ILE A 82 -12.23 7.13 -3.71
N HIS A 83 -11.12 6.40 -3.78
CA HIS A 83 -10.88 5.23 -2.94
C HIS A 83 -9.95 5.51 -1.76
N PHE A 84 -9.21 6.61 -1.82
CA PHE A 84 -8.30 7.09 -0.78
C PHE A 84 -8.07 8.61 -0.88
N ASP A 85 -7.69 9.21 0.24
CA ASP A 85 -7.31 10.62 0.32
C ASP A 85 -5.96 10.73 1.04
N LEU A 86 -4.95 11.24 0.31
CA LEU A 86 -3.58 11.36 0.81
C LEU A 86 -3.41 12.45 1.89
N THR A 87 -4.45 13.21 2.22
CA THR A 87 -4.40 14.15 3.34
C THR A 87 -4.33 13.43 4.69
N TYR A 88 -4.80 12.18 4.77
CA TYR A 88 -4.81 11.38 5.99
C TYR A 88 -4.40 9.91 5.81
N VAL A 89 -4.23 9.42 4.58
CA VAL A 89 -3.77 8.04 4.33
C VAL A 89 -2.29 8.04 3.99
N PRO A 90 -1.39 7.48 4.83
CA PRO A 90 0.01 7.33 4.51
C PRO A 90 0.23 6.40 3.32
N LEU A 91 1.19 6.71 2.45
CA LEU A 91 1.46 5.93 1.23
C LEU A 91 1.81 4.47 1.52
N LYS A 92 2.51 4.18 2.63
CA LYS A 92 2.82 2.80 3.03
C LYS A 92 1.54 2.02 3.37
N HIS A 93 0.58 2.62 4.09
CA HIS A 93 -0.70 1.98 4.39
C HIS A 93 -1.54 1.80 3.13
N LEU A 94 -1.51 2.79 2.22
CA LEU A 94 -2.18 2.69 0.93
C LEU A 94 -1.62 1.54 0.10
N GLY A 95 -0.29 1.39 0.04
CA GLY A 95 0.36 0.29 -0.65
C GLY A 95 -0.05 -1.08 -0.12
N TYR A 96 -0.06 -1.25 1.21
CA TYR A 96 -0.52 -2.48 1.86
C TYR A 96 -1.99 -2.77 1.52
N LYS A 97 -2.88 -1.78 1.70
CA LYS A 97 -4.31 -1.90 1.37
C LYS A 97 -4.52 -2.29 -0.09
N SER A 98 -3.81 -1.64 -1.03
CA SER A 98 -4.00 -1.87 -2.47
C SER A 98 -3.68 -3.31 -2.89
N ALA A 99 -2.74 -3.97 -2.21
CA ALA A 99 -2.46 -5.38 -2.42
C ALA A 99 -3.49 -6.30 -1.75
N VAL A 100 -3.81 -6.05 -0.47
CA VAL A 100 -4.65 -6.95 0.34
C VAL A 100 -6.09 -7.00 -0.15
N VAL A 101 -6.66 -5.94 -0.73
CA VAL A 101 -8.02 -5.99 -1.32
C VAL A 101 -8.11 -7.07 -2.40
N ASN A 102 -7.10 -7.19 -3.26
CA ASN A 102 -7.04 -8.23 -4.28
C ASN A 102 -6.80 -9.63 -3.69
N PHE A 103 -5.98 -9.76 -2.63
CA PHE A 103 -5.80 -11.05 -1.93
C PHE A 103 -7.12 -11.53 -1.33
N SER A 104 -7.91 -10.61 -0.79
CA SER A 104 -9.23 -10.87 -0.24
C SER A 104 -10.16 -11.56 -1.24
N ASP A 105 -10.18 -11.13 -2.51
CA ASP A 105 -11.01 -11.73 -3.55
C ASP A 105 -10.62 -13.18 -3.85
N ILE A 106 -9.30 -13.45 -3.91
CA ILE A 106 -8.80 -14.81 -4.10
C ILE A 106 -9.18 -15.70 -2.91
N TYR A 107 -9.00 -15.20 -1.66
CA TYR A 107 -9.38 -15.94 -0.46
C TYR A 107 -10.90 -16.16 -0.37
N ALA A 108 -11.73 -15.20 -0.80
CA ALA A 108 -13.18 -15.33 -0.81
C ALA A 108 -13.66 -16.49 -1.70
N MET A 109 -12.87 -16.88 -2.69
CA MET A 109 -13.13 -18.04 -3.53
C MET A 109 -12.42 -19.33 -3.05
N ASN A 110 -11.90 -19.34 -1.83
CA ASN A 110 -11.10 -20.43 -1.25
C ASN A 110 -9.84 -20.76 -2.06
N GLY A 111 -9.27 -19.74 -2.71
CA GLY A 111 -8.01 -19.79 -3.43
C GLY A 111 -6.82 -19.33 -2.55
N GLN A 112 -5.64 -19.48 -3.12
CA GLN A 112 -4.38 -18.98 -2.55
C GLN A 112 -3.78 -17.95 -3.51
N PRO A 113 -3.63 -16.68 -3.12
CA PRO A 113 -2.93 -15.69 -3.93
C PRO A 113 -1.47 -16.10 -4.10
N LYS A 114 -0.91 -15.90 -5.28
CA LYS A 114 0.45 -16.32 -5.64
C LYS A 114 1.27 -15.21 -6.25
N GLN A 115 0.72 -14.47 -7.18
CA GLN A 115 1.43 -13.41 -7.88
C GLN A 115 0.56 -12.16 -7.99
N ILE A 116 1.23 -11.00 -8.04
CA ILE A 116 0.61 -9.73 -8.43
C ILE A 116 1.42 -9.00 -9.49
N THR A 117 0.70 -8.22 -10.28
CA THR A 117 1.26 -7.12 -11.08
C THR A 117 0.70 -5.79 -10.58
N VAL A 118 1.53 -4.74 -10.63
CA VAL A 118 1.18 -3.40 -10.14
C VAL A 118 1.31 -2.38 -11.26
N SER A 119 0.20 -1.76 -11.65
CA SER A 119 0.20 -0.66 -12.62
C SER A 119 -0.08 0.66 -11.92
N LEU A 120 0.76 1.66 -12.16
CA LEU A 120 0.68 2.98 -11.53
C LEU A 120 0.50 4.09 -12.57
N GLY A 121 -0.46 4.99 -12.31
CA GLY A 121 -0.53 6.30 -12.95
C GLY A 121 -0.04 7.37 -11.97
N ILE A 122 1.09 8.02 -12.26
CA ILE A 122 1.80 8.88 -11.30
C ILE A 122 1.82 10.33 -11.78
N SER A 123 1.32 11.27 -10.97
CA SER A 123 1.43 12.70 -11.26
C SER A 123 2.79 13.26 -10.83
N LYS A 124 3.18 14.39 -11.42
CA LYS A 124 4.47 15.07 -11.15
C LYS A 124 4.70 15.51 -9.70
N ARG A 125 3.69 15.50 -8.86
CA ARG A 125 3.83 15.88 -7.45
C ARG A 125 4.55 14.83 -6.59
N PHE A 126 4.58 13.56 -7.05
CA PHE A 126 5.25 12.48 -6.33
C PHE A 126 6.74 12.46 -6.58
N SER A 127 7.50 12.13 -5.56
CA SER A 127 8.94 11.89 -5.63
C SER A 127 9.23 10.39 -5.66
N VAL A 128 10.49 10.02 -5.83
CA VAL A 128 10.92 8.63 -5.72
C VAL A 128 10.67 8.08 -4.30
N GLU A 129 10.95 8.90 -3.29
CA GLU A 129 10.76 8.53 -1.87
C GLU A 129 9.27 8.26 -1.54
N ASP A 130 8.34 8.99 -2.17
CA ASP A 130 6.90 8.72 -2.04
C ASP A 130 6.55 7.34 -2.60
N LEU A 131 7.11 6.98 -3.76
CA LEU A 131 6.90 5.67 -4.36
C LEU A 131 7.59 4.55 -3.58
N GLU A 132 8.74 4.80 -2.99
CA GLU A 132 9.39 3.86 -2.07
C GLU A 132 8.48 3.52 -0.89
N GLN A 133 7.79 4.51 -0.31
CA GLN A 133 6.82 4.27 0.77
C GLN A 133 5.62 3.44 0.29
N LEU A 134 5.08 3.74 -0.89
CA LEU A 134 3.99 2.96 -1.48
C LEU A 134 4.41 1.50 -1.69
N TYR A 135 5.58 1.29 -2.33
CA TYR A 135 6.11 -0.04 -2.59
C TYR A 135 6.49 -0.80 -1.32
N ALA A 136 6.98 -0.11 -0.28
CA ALA A 136 7.23 -0.73 1.04
C ALA A 136 5.95 -1.30 1.66
N GLY A 137 4.80 -0.66 1.43
CA GLY A 137 3.50 -1.20 1.84
C GLY A 137 3.08 -2.42 1.03
N ILE A 138 3.20 -2.36 -0.30
CA ILE A 138 2.91 -3.47 -1.20
C ILE A 138 3.79 -4.68 -0.85
N GLN A 139 5.11 -4.46 -0.70
CA GLN A 139 6.06 -5.51 -0.37
C GLN A 139 5.76 -6.15 0.99
N LEU A 140 5.39 -5.35 2.00
CA LEU A 140 4.99 -5.88 3.31
C LEU A 140 3.78 -6.82 3.19
N ALA A 141 2.76 -6.47 2.37
CA ALA A 141 1.65 -7.36 2.10
C ALA A 141 2.11 -8.64 1.40
N CYS A 142 2.96 -8.52 0.38
CA CYS A 142 3.54 -9.66 -0.34
C CYS A 142 4.32 -10.60 0.60
N ASP A 143 5.07 -10.06 1.55
CA ASP A 143 5.83 -10.84 2.53
C ASP A 143 4.92 -11.59 3.51
N VAL A 144 3.91 -10.90 4.06
CA VAL A 144 2.95 -11.47 5.02
C VAL A 144 2.13 -12.61 4.40
N TYR A 145 1.71 -12.45 3.15
CA TYR A 145 0.82 -13.39 2.46
C TYR A 145 1.55 -14.35 1.52
N HIS A 146 2.89 -14.28 1.43
CA HIS A 146 3.73 -15.11 0.54
C HIS A 146 3.32 -15.00 -0.94
N VAL A 147 3.17 -13.76 -1.42
CA VAL A 147 2.80 -13.43 -2.79
C VAL A 147 4.01 -12.83 -3.51
N ASP A 148 4.20 -13.16 -4.79
CA ASP A 148 5.27 -12.61 -5.60
C ASP A 148 4.80 -11.36 -6.35
N LEU A 149 5.56 -10.29 -6.29
CA LEU A 149 5.43 -9.17 -7.22
C LEU A 149 6.21 -9.52 -8.49
N ILE A 150 5.49 -9.75 -9.61
CA ILE A 150 6.08 -10.30 -10.83
C ILE A 150 6.18 -9.34 -12.00
N GLY A 151 5.63 -8.13 -11.87
CA GLY A 151 5.67 -7.13 -12.93
C GLY A 151 4.67 -6.02 -12.70
N GLY A 152 4.47 -5.21 -13.72
CA GLY A 152 3.54 -4.09 -13.70
C GLY A 152 3.79 -3.12 -14.83
N ASP A 153 3.25 -1.92 -14.69
CA ASP A 153 3.40 -0.82 -15.62
C ASP A 153 3.45 0.50 -14.87
N THR A 154 4.13 1.50 -15.43
CA THR A 154 4.21 2.83 -14.84
C THR A 154 4.00 3.89 -15.90
N SER A 155 2.96 4.70 -15.74
CA SER A 155 2.61 5.75 -16.68
C SER A 155 2.44 7.10 -15.98
N ALA A 156 2.56 8.19 -16.73
CA ALA A 156 2.26 9.51 -16.23
C ALA A 156 0.74 9.71 -16.05
N SER A 157 0.36 10.42 -14.97
CA SER A 157 -1.01 10.90 -14.73
C SER A 157 -1.03 12.41 -14.67
N LEU A 158 -2.10 13.00 -15.18
CA LEU A 158 -2.36 14.44 -15.04
C LEU A 158 -3.07 14.79 -13.72
N THR A 159 -3.75 13.81 -13.12
CA THR A 159 -4.69 14.03 -12.01
C THR A 159 -4.47 13.05 -10.86
N GLY A 160 -3.35 13.19 -10.12
CA GLY A 160 -3.16 12.39 -8.91
C GLY A 160 -2.56 11.01 -9.13
N LEU A 161 -2.82 10.10 -8.19
CA LEU A 161 -2.33 8.72 -8.16
C LEU A 161 -3.45 7.75 -8.52
N ALA A 162 -3.17 6.85 -9.47
CA ALA A 162 -3.99 5.70 -9.79
C ALA A 162 -3.17 4.43 -9.53
N ILE A 163 -3.77 3.43 -8.89
CA ILE A 163 -3.13 2.16 -8.56
C ILE A 163 -4.04 1.05 -9.09
N SER A 164 -3.56 0.22 -10.00
CA SER A 164 -4.24 -1.00 -10.41
C SER A 164 -3.37 -2.21 -10.08
N ILE A 165 -3.92 -3.15 -9.30
CA ILE A 165 -3.23 -4.39 -8.96
C ILE A 165 -4.05 -5.55 -9.50
N THR A 166 -3.39 -6.41 -10.27
CA THR A 166 -3.97 -7.68 -10.69
C THR A 166 -3.35 -8.78 -9.86
N CYS A 167 -4.19 -9.59 -9.22
CA CYS A 167 -3.76 -10.74 -8.44
C CYS A 167 -4.11 -12.04 -9.17
N ILE A 168 -3.14 -12.93 -9.22
CA ILE A 168 -3.25 -14.28 -9.75
C ILE A 168 -3.13 -15.26 -8.58
N GLY A 169 -4.09 -16.14 -8.44
CA GLY A 169 -4.11 -17.18 -7.42
C GLY A 169 -4.38 -18.56 -8.00
N GLU A 170 -4.22 -19.57 -7.19
CA GLU A 170 -4.49 -20.95 -7.52
C GLU A 170 -5.52 -21.57 -6.58
N ALA A 171 -6.33 -22.48 -7.09
CA ALA A 171 -7.28 -23.25 -6.29
C ALA A 171 -7.44 -24.68 -6.80
N ASN A 172 -7.75 -25.61 -5.89
CA ASN A 172 -8.21 -26.93 -6.29
C ASN A 172 -9.62 -26.83 -6.86
N LYS A 173 -9.85 -27.38 -8.06
CA LYS A 173 -11.11 -27.27 -8.78
C LYS A 173 -12.35 -27.61 -7.94
N GLU A 174 -12.26 -28.65 -7.12
CA GLU A 174 -13.38 -29.15 -6.30
C GLU A 174 -13.62 -28.32 -5.01
N LYS A 175 -12.71 -27.38 -4.69
CA LYS A 175 -12.76 -26.55 -3.48
C LYS A 175 -13.07 -25.09 -3.74
N ILE A 176 -13.24 -24.71 -4.98
CA ILE A 176 -13.58 -23.32 -5.33
C ILE A 176 -14.98 -22.99 -4.79
N VAL A 177 -15.06 -21.86 -4.09
CA VAL A 177 -16.32 -21.33 -3.55
C VAL A 177 -16.80 -20.19 -4.43
N TYR A 178 -18.08 -20.18 -4.74
CA TYR A 178 -18.74 -19.15 -5.52
C TYR A 178 -19.77 -18.40 -4.66
N ARG A 179 -20.04 -17.12 -4.97
CA ARG A 179 -20.95 -16.29 -4.17
C ARG A 179 -22.42 -16.73 -4.22
N ASN A 180 -22.80 -17.63 -5.13
CA ASN A 180 -24.15 -18.17 -5.31
C ASN A 180 -24.35 -19.56 -4.65
N GLY A 181 -23.42 -19.97 -3.74
CA GLY A 181 -23.44 -21.30 -3.13
C GLY A 181 -24.37 -21.45 -1.92
N ALA A 182 -24.82 -20.36 -1.30
CA ALA A 182 -25.62 -20.37 -0.07
C ALA A 182 -26.99 -21.03 -0.28
N ARG A 183 -27.45 -21.78 0.74
CA ARG A 183 -28.70 -22.51 0.78
C ARG A 183 -29.55 -22.13 2.00
N GLU A 184 -30.82 -22.46 1.95
CA GLU A 184 -31.70 -22.31 3.11
C GLU A 184 -31.17 -23.14 4.29
N ASN A 185 -31.16 -22.54 5.50
CA ASN A 185 -30.61 -23.07 6.74
C ASN A 185 -29.08 -23.06 6.87
N ASP A 186 -28.35 -22.47 5.92
CA ASP A 186 -26.91 -22.23 6.11
C ASP A 186 -26.68 -21.18 7.22
N LEU A 187 -25.61 -21.37 7.98
CA LEU A 187 -25.21 -20.42 9.02
C LEU A 187 -24.48 -19.23 8.42
N ILE A 188 -24.89 -18.02 8.81
CA ILE A 188 -24.17 -16.79 8.47
C ILE A 188 -23.08 -16.59 9.52
N CYS A 189 -21.82 -16.75 9.12
CA CYS A 189 -20.66 -16.54 9.98
C CYS A 189 -19.96 -15.22 9.62
N VAL A 190 -19.49 -14.50 10.65
CA VAL A 190 -18.77 -13.24 10.52
C VAL A 190 -17.44 -13.36 11.26
N SER A 191 -16.37 -12.85 10.64
CA SER A 191 -15.06 -12.69 11.28
C SER A 191 -14.67 -11.22 11.30
N GLY A 192 -13.95 -10.78 12.35
CA GLY A 192 -13.52 -9.40 12.53
C GLY A 192 -14.65 -8.46 13.00
N ASP A 193 -14.35 -7.17 13.00
CA ASP A 193 -15.24 -6.11 13.49
C ASP A 193 -16.02 -5.46 12.34
N LEU A 194 -17.31 -5.79 12.22
CA LEU A 194 -18.16 -5.18 11.21
C LEU A 194 -18.33 -3.67 11.48
N GLY A 195 -18.02 -2.87 10.46
CA GLY A 195 -18.15 -1.42 10.51
C GLY A 195 -16.95 -0.67 11.08
N ALA A 196 -15.92 -1.34 11.61
CA ALA A 196 -14.73 -0.68 12.16
C ALA A 196 -14.04 0.22 11.13
N ALA A 197 -13.78 -0.27 9.91
CA ALA A 197 -13.19 0.51 8.83
C ALA A 197 -14.04 1.75 8.45
N TYR A 198 -15.37 1.61 8.43
CA TYR A 198 -16.27 2.73 8.15
C TYR A 198 -16.22 3.78 9.26
N MET A 199 -16.20 3.36 10.52
CA MET A 199 -16.09 4.28 11.66
C MET A 199 -14.74 4.99 11.68
N GLY A 200 -13.65 4.29 11.36
CA GLY A 200 -12.32 4.88 11.18
C GLY A 200 -12.32 5.96 10.08
N LEU A 201 -12.92 5.68 8.93
CA LEU A 201 -13.08 6.66 7.85
C LEU A 201 -13.88 7.89 8.32
N GLN A 202 -14.98 7.71 9.05
CA GLN A 202 -15.78 8.83 9.57
C GLN A 202 -14.98 9.73 10.54
N LEU A 203 -14.13 9.13 11.36
CA LEU A 203 -13.22 9.88 12.24
C LEU A 203 -12.22 10.71 11.44
N LEU A 204 -11.55 10.11 10.45
CA LEU A 204 -10.59 10.80 9.59
C LEU A 204 -11.24 11.94 8.79
N GLU A 205 -12.41 11.73 8.23
CA GLU A 205 -13.16 12.77 7.52
C GLU A 205 -13.58 13.92 8.44
N ARG A 206 -13.97 13.61 9.68
CA ARG A 206 -14.27 14.63 10.70
C ARG A 206 -13.03 15.43 11.05
N GLU A 207 -11.91 14.77 11.34
CA GLU A 207 -10.63 15.42 11.66
C GLU A 207 -10.18 16.33 10.52
N LYS A 208 -10.26 15.87 9.27
CA LYS A 208 -9.97 16.67 8.09
C LYS A 208 -10.79 17.95 8.03
N LYS A 209 -12.10 17.89 8.28
CA LYS A 209 -12.99 19.06 8.29
C LYS A 209 -12.63 20.05 9.39
N VAL A 210 -12.35 19.56 10.61
CA VAL A 210 -11.94 20.40 11.75
C VAL A 210 -10.59 21.05 11.46
N PHE A 211 -9.60 20.30 10.98
CA PHE A 211 -8.28 20.81 10.64
C PHE A 211 -8.30 21.87 9.51
N ALA A 212 -9.19 21.72 8.53
CA ALA A 212 -9.36 22.70 7.46
C ALA A 212 -9.99 24.01 7.96
N GLY A 213 -10.74 23.97 9.07
CA GLY A 213 -11.39 25.14 9.71
C GLY A 213 -10.52 25.90 10.70
N GLU A 214 -9.57 25.23 11.36
CA GLU A 214 -8.77 25.79 12.46
C GLU A 214 -7.26 25.60 12.20
N LYS A 215 -6.54 26.66 11.88
CA LYS A 215 -5.10 26.64 11.56
C LYS A 215 -4.16 26.14 12.68
N ASN A 216 -4.65 25.99 13.92
CA ASN A 216 -3.86 25.62 15.10
C ASN A 216 -4.33 24.32 15.78
N PHE A 217 -5.20 23.55 15.16
CA PHE A 217 -5.72 22.32 15.72
C PHE A 217 -4.83 21.13 15.31
N GLN A 218 -4.29 20.39 16.29
CA GLN A 218 -3.68 19.09 16.04
C GLN A 218 -4.74 18.01 16.22
N PRO A 219 -5.01 17.18 15.21
CA PRO A 219 -5.97 16.09 15.34
C PRO A 219 -5.54 15.12 16.44
N ALA A 220 -6.50 14.71 17.29
CA ALA A 220 -6.27 13.63 18.23
C ALA A 220 -6.18 12.30 17.45
N PHE A 221 -5.05 11.60 17.57
CA PHE A 221 -4.78 10.35 16.86
C PHE A 221 -5.23 9.09 17.61
N GLU A 222 -5.94 9.25 18.70
CA GLU A 222 -6.54 8.14 19.44
C GLU A 222 -7.58 7.42 18.55
N GLY A 223 -7.39 6.14 18.31
CA GLY A 223 -8.24 5.31 17.44
C GLY A 223 -7.68 4.98 16.06
N ARG A 224 -6.47 5.43 15.72
CA ARG A 224 -5.79 5.01 14.47
C ARG A 224 -5.33 3.55 14.45
N GLU A 225 -5.42 2.86 15.57
CA GLU A 225 -5.06 1.44 15.69
C GLU A 225 -5.98 0.52 14.86
N TYR A 226 -7.09 1.06 14.34
CA TYR A 226 -8.07 0.33 13.50
C TYR A 226 -8.01 0.68 12.01
N LEU A 227 -6.98 1.40 11.58
CA LEU A 227 -6.77 1.79 10.16
C LEU A 227 -5.56 1.00 9.57
#